data_8d01c11b3ab882813ead6be99426edd9
#
_entry.id   8d01c11b3ab882813ead6be99426edd9
#
_cell.length_a   1.000
_cell.length_b   1.000
_cell.length_c   1.000
_cell.angle_alpha   90.00
_cell.angle_beta   90.00
_cell.angle_gamma   90.00
#
_symmetry.space_group_name_H-M   'P 1'
#
loop_
_entity.id
_entity.type
_entity.pdbx_description
1 polymer ?
#
loop_
_entity_poly.entity_id
_entity_poly.type
_entity_poly.pdbx_seq_one_letter_code
_entity_poly.pdbx_strand_id
1 'polypeptide(L)'
;MNVVDLFCGCGGLSLGFEQAGFDILLGIDHDKAALDTFKANHKGSEIIHGDIQTITTNDIRRIIGGKNVDVVIGGPPCQGLSLSGPRKFDDPRNQLFLSFVRVVKDLKPTYFVLENVPGIISLFKGEVKNQIIKEFSDLGYVVDYKVLNSAHFGVPQVRKRAIFIGVLHGEGPVKFPTPLIESEKDFITCQQAVSDLHGLDDDVMPESFEYASSPLSAYQKLMRNGAPSKLNNHLITKHQEKVKSTIALVPEGGNYKNLPENFVSTRKFNVAWTRYHSQKPASTIDTGHRHHFHYKHNRVPTVRENARFQSFPDSFVFLGNKTEQYRQVGNAVPPLLGEAIAKVLKK
;
A
#
# COMPACT_ATOMS: atom_id res chain seq x y z
N MET A 1 14.21 12.54 -11.94
CA MET A 1 14.89 11.27 -11.54
C MET A 1 14.00 10.12 -11.95
N ASN A 2 14.60 9.11 -12.59
CA ASN A 2 13.93 7.98 -13.20
C ASN A 2 13.81 6.81 -12.22
N VAL A 3 12.63 6.20 -12.15
CA VAL A 3 12.29 5.13 -11.21
C VAL A 3 11.87 3.86 -11.95
N VAL A 4 12.30 2.72 -11.45
CA VAL A 4 11.76 1.38 -11.78
C VAL A 4 11.13 0.80 -10.52
N ASP A 5 9.86 0.37 -10.61
CA ASP A 5 9.10 -0.22 -9.49
C ASP A 5 8.97 -1.75 -9.69
N LEU A 6 9.60 -2.49 -8.79
CA LEU A 6 9.55 -3.95 -8.76
C LEU A 6 8.49 -4.40 -7.74
N PHE A 7 7.63 -5.33 -8.14
CA PHE A 7 6.47 -5.73 -7.34
C PHE A 7 5.48 -4.56 -7.15
N CYS A 8 5.27 -3.80 -8.23
CA CYS A 8 4.59 -2.50 -8.17
C CYS A 8 3.11 -2.58 -7.75
N GLY A 9 2.47 -3.75 -7.89
CA GLY A 9 1.05 -3.88 -7.65
C GLY A 9 0.25 -2.88 -8.51
N CYS A 10 -0.68 -2.17 -7.90
CA CYS A 10 -1.43 -1.11 -8.58
C CYS A 10 -0.70 0.25 -8.64
N GLY A 11 0.52 0.36 -8.06
CA GLY A 11 1.34 1.57 -8.17
C GLY A 11 1.17 2.58 -7.03
N GLY A 12 0.81 2.15 -5.81
CA GLY A 12 0.66 3.11 -4.70
C GLY A 12 1.96 3.81 -4.31
N LEU A 13 3.08 3.06 -4.26
CA LEU A 13 4.41 3.62 -4.00
C LEU A 13 4.85 4.50 -5.18
N SER A 14 4.71 4.02 -6.41
CA SER A 14 4.97 4.77 -7.64
C SER A 14 4.23 6.09 -7.70
N LEU A 15 2.93 6.12 -7.33
CA LEU A 15 2.15 7.35 -7.32
C LEU A 15 2.73 8.39 -6.34
N GLY A 16 3.19 7.95 -5.17
CA GLY A 16 3.87 8.85 -4.22
C GLY A 16 5.17 9.43 -4.79
N PHE A 17 5.93 8.64 -5.52
CA PHE A 17 7.13 9.11 -6.22
C PHE A 17 6.79 10.10 -7.35
N GLU A 18 5.76 9.85 -8.14
CA GLU A 18 5.26 10.79 -9.15
C GLU A 18 4.82 12.12 -8.52
N GLN A 19 4.06 12.08 -7.41
CA GLN A 19 3.64 13.27 -6.67
C GLN A 19 4.84 14.07 -6.15
N ALA A 20 5.94 13.42 -5.84
CA ALA A 20 7.21 14.07 -5.52
C ALA A 20 8.00 14.52 -6.76
N GLY A 21 7.50 14.32 -7.98
CA GLY A 21 8.12 14.76 -9.24
C GLY A 21 9.24 13.85 -9.72
N PHE A 22 9.12 12.54 -9.52
CA PHE A 22 9.93 11.50 -10.14
C PHE A 22 9.23 10.97 -11.39
N ASP A 23 10.00 10.45 -12.34
CA ASP A 23 9.49 9.85 -13.57
C ASP A 23 9.48 8.32 -13.41
N ILE A 24 8.31 7.72 -13.34
CA ILE A 24 8.19 6.26 -13.28
C ILE A 24 8.33 5.72 -14.70
N LEU A 25 9.44 5.05 -14.96
CA LEU A 25 9.73 4.48 -16.28
C LEU A 25 9.01 3.14 -16.48
N LEU A 26 8.95 2.31 -15.42
CA LEU A 26 8.53 0.93 -15.53
C LEU A 26 7.95 0.41 -14.21
N GLY A 27 6.81 -0.29 -14.30
CA GLY A 27 6.28 -1.14 -13.25
C GLY A 27 6.33 -2.63 -13.63
N ILE A 28 6.76 -3.49 -12.70
CA ILE A 28 6.83 -4.94 -12.90
C ILE A 28 6.02 -5.64 -11.83
N ASP A 29 5.08 -6.49 -12.22
CA ASP A 29 4.32 -7.35 -11.30
C ASP A 29 3.86 -8.63 -12.01
N HIS A 30 3.50 -9.64 -11.23
CA HIS A 30 2.88 -10.87 -11.73
C HIS A 30 1.35 -10.83 -11.74
N ASP A 31 0.73 -9.86 -11.04
CA ASP A 31 -0.73 -9.68 -10.98
C ASP A 31 -1.20 -8.79 -12.14
N LYS A 32 -1.80 -9.42 -13.15
CA LYS A 32 -2.29 -8.74 -14.36
C LYS A 32 -3.31 -7.64 -14.03
N ALA A 33 -4.26 -7.88 -13.12
CA ALA A 33 -5.29 -6.90 -12.76
C ALA A 33 -4.69 -5.67 -12.07
N ALA A 34 -3.67 -5.88 -11.24
CA ALA A 34 -2.92 -4.80 -10.61
C ALA A 34 -2.13 -3.99 -11.64
N LEU A 35 -1.47 -4.64 -12.60
CA LEU A 35 -0.76 -3.95 -13.69
C LEU A 35 -1.68 -3.19 -14.63
N ASP A 36 -2.88 -3.69 -14.91
CA ASP A 36 -3.88 -2.96 -15.70
C ASP A 36 -4.28 -1.66 -14.98
N THR A 37 -4.46 -1.72 -13.66
CA THR A 37 -4.67 -0.55 -12.82
C THR A 37 -3.45 0.38 -12.86
N PHE A 38 -2.25 -0.16 -12.71
CA PHE A 38 -1.00 0.62 -12.82
C PHE A 38 -0.94 1.38 -14.13
N LYS A 39 -1.07 0.69 -15.27
CA LYS A 39 -0.98 1.31 -16.61
C LYS A 39 -2.05 2.37 -16.86
N ALA A 40 -3.25 2.20 -16.30
CA ALA A 40 -4.33 3.17 -16.44
C ALA A 40 -4.06 4.49 -15.69
N ASN A 41 -3.32 4.44 -14.58
CA ASN A 41 -3.10 5.60 -13.70
C ASN A 41 -1.71 6.24 -13.86
N HIS A 42 -0.68 5.49 -14.26
CA HIS A 42 0.70 5.97 -14.46
C HIS A 42 0.95 6.26 -15.94
N LYS A 43 0.54 7.45 -16.39
CA LYS A 43 0.68 7.86 -17.80
C LYS A 43 2.16 8.03 -18.16
N GLY A 44 2.59 7.37 -19.23
CA GLY A 44 3.98 7.43 -19.69
C GLY A 44 4.89 6.34 -19.14
N SER A 45 4.45 5.59 -18.15
CA SER A 45 5.18 4.42 -17.64
C SER A 45 4.93 3.19 -18.51
N GLU A 46 5.93 2.34 -18.64
CA GLU A 46 5.78 1.01 -19.23
C GLU A 46 5.45 -0.04 -18.17
N ILE A 47 5.00 -1.22 -18.58
CA ILE A 47 4.74 -2.35 -17.68
C ILE A 47 5.37 -3.63 -18.21
N ILE A 48 5.81 -4.51 -17.31
CA ILE A 48 6.12 -5.91 -17.60
C ILE A 48 5.24 -6.80 -16.72
N HIS A 49 4.39 -7.60 -17.35
CA HIS A 49 3.64 -8.65 -16.68
C HIS A 49 4.44 -9.94 -16.69
N GLY A 50 4.85 -10.42 -15.51
CA GLY A 50 5.59 -11.66 -15.42
C GLY A 50 6.25 -11.90 -14.07
N ASP A 51 6.88 -13.07 -13.96
CA ASP A 51 7.69 -13.42 -12.80
C ASP A 51 9.06 -12.72 -12.89
N ILE A 52 9.38 -11.90 -11.91
CA ILE A 52 10.66 -11.17 -11.83
C ILE A 52 11.88 -12.11 -11.87
N GLN A 53 11.72 -13.37 -11.51
CA GLN A 53 12.80 -14.35 -11.57
C GLN A 53 13.23 -14.66 -13.01
N THR A 54 12.29 -14.57 -13.96
CA THR A 54 12.53 -14.85 -15.40
C THR A 54 12.81 -13.59 -16.21
N ILE A 55 12.43 -12.40 -15.71
CA ILE A 55 12.67 -11.13 -16.36
C ILE A 55 14.14 -10.75 -16.22
N THR A 56 14.83 -10.57 -17.35
CA THR A 56 16.22 -10.18 -17.35
C THR A 56 16.39 -8.66 -17.25
N THR A 57 17.54 -8.21 -16.78
CA THR A 57 17.86 -6.77 -16.75
C THR A 57 17.97 -6.19 -18.17
N ASN A 58 18.31 -7.00 -19.16
CA ASN A 58 18.30 -6.56 -20.56
C ASN A 58 16.87 -6.30 -21.08
N ASP A 59 15.88 -7.08 -20.63
CA ASP A 59 14.46 -6.80 -20.94
C ASP A 59 14.04 -5.46 -20.34
N ILE A 60 14.42 -5.21 -19.08
CA ILE A 60 14.17 -3.92 -18.41
C ILE A 60 14.80 -2.79 -19.22
N ARG A 61 16.10 -2.86 -19.53
CA ARG A 61 16.82 -1.82 -20.29
C ARG A 61 16.21 -1.57 -21.67
N ARG A 62 15.81 -2.62 -22.37
CA ARG A 62 15.17 -2.51 -23.69
C ARG A 62 13.84 -1.73 -23.59
N ILE A 63 13.00 -2.04 -22.60
CA ILE A 63 11.68 -1.44 -22.44
C ILE A 63 11.77 0.02 -22.02
N ILE A 64 12.71 0.37 -21.14
CA ILE A 64 12.93 1.76 -20.74
C ILE A 64 13.73 2.57 -21.76
N GLY A 65 14.05 2.00 -22.93
CA GLY A 65 14.77 2.67 -24.01
C GLY A 65 16.20 3.06 -23.64
N GLY A 66 16.88 2.29 -22.80
CA GLY A 66 18.24 2.55 -22.34
C GLY A 66 18.38 3.77 -21.41
N LYS A 67 17.28 4.36 -20.94
CA LYS A 67 17.32 5.47 -19.99
C LYS A 67 18.03 5.07 -18.70
N ASN A 68 18.75 6.00 -18.09
CA ASN A 68 19.35 5.78 -16.78
C ASN A 68 18.28 5.62 -15.70
N VAL A 69 18.51 4.73 -14.73
CA VAL A 69 17.63 4.50 -13.58
C VAL A 69 18.30 5.08 -12.34
N ASP A 70 17.67 6.07 -11.75
CA ASP A 70 18.20 6.75 -10.56
C ASP A 70 17.74 6.06 -9.27
N VAL A 71 16.55 5.47 -9.29
CA VAL A 71 15.96 4.81 -8.13
C VAL A 71 15.29 3.49 -8.52
N VAL A 72 15.54 2.44 -7.76
CA VAL A 72 14.76 1.19 -7.80
C VAL A 72 13.92 1.11 -6.52
N ILE A 73 12.61 0.97 -6.67
CA ILE A 73 11.69 0.81 -5.53
C ILE A 73 10.98 -0.53 -5.60
N GLY A 74 10.41 -1.00 -4.49
CA GLY A 74 9.54 -2.18 -4.49
C GLY A 74 9.35 -2.83 -3.13
N GLY A 75 8.35 -3.73 -3.08
CA GLY A 75 7.99 -4.50 -1.89
C GLY A 75 8.00 -6.01 -2.16
N PRO A 76 9.18 -6.68 -2.22
CA PRO A 76 9.22 -8.11 -2.44
C PRO A 76 8.48 -8.86 -1.30
N PRO A 77 7.63 -9.86 -1.61
CA PRO A 77 6.86 -10.57 -0.59
C PRO A 77 7.77 -11.30 0.40
N CYS A 78 7.43 -11.14 1.71
CA CYS A 78 8.17 -11.69 2.83
C CYS A 78 7.97 -13.21 3.04
N GLN A 79 7.03 -13.85 2.31
CA GLN A 79 6.60 -15.23 2.54
C GLN A 79 7.69 -16.30 2.28
N GLY A 80 8.85 -15.91 1.78
CA GLY A 80 9.97 -16.77 1.51
C GLY A 80 11.21 -16.57 2.39
N LEU A 81 11.27 -15.52 3.21
CA LEU A 81 12.42 -15.25 4.06
C LEU A 81 12.41 -16.20 5.28
N SER A 82 12.66 -17.47 5.05
CA SER A 82 12.78 -18.52 6.08
C SER A 82 14.22 -18.98 6.16
N LEU A 83 14.80 -18.86 7.35
CA LEU A 83 16.11 -19.45 7.68
C LEU A 83 15.97 -20.89 8.21
N SER A 84 14.88 -21.59 7.88
CA SER A 84 14.64 -22.99 8.29
C SER A 84 15.58 -23.94 7.54
N GLY A 85 16.74 -24.23 8.13
CA GLY A 85 17.74 -25.16 7.62
C GLY A 85 19.16 -24.62 7.76
N PRO A 86 20.21 -25.46 7.57
CA PRO A 86 21.57 -24.98 7.69
C PRO A 86 21.86 -23.94 6.59
N ARG A 87 21.79 -22.69 6.99
CA ARG A 87 22.31 -21.47 6.33
C ARG A 87 22.37 -21.49 4.80
N LYS A 88 21.22 -21.61 4.10
CA LYS A 88 21.20 -21.40 2.65
C LYS A 88 20.21 -20.31 2.31
N PHE A 89 20.75 -19.16 1.97
CA PHE A 89 20.06 -18.08 1.27
C PHE A 89 19.53 -18.54 -0.09
N ASP A 90 20.00 -19.68 -0.59
CA ASP A 90 19.53 -20.40 -1.78
C ASP A 90 18.16 -21.09 -1.61
N ASP A 91 17.44 -20.85 -0.51
CA ASP A 91 16.07 -21.36 -0.36
C ASP A 91 15.20 -20.76 -1.47
N PRO A 92 14.49 -21.57 -2.28
CA PRO A 92 13.62 -21.08 -3.35
C PRO A 92 12.63 -19.99 -2.92
N ARG A 93 12.32 -19.95 -1.62
CA ARG A 93 11.43 -18.95 -1.02
C ARG A 93 12.05 -17.54 -0.94
N ASN A 94 13.38 -17.41 -1.04
CA ASN A 94 14.09 -16.13 -1.02
C ASN A 94 14.32 -15.54 -2.42
N GLN A 95 13.95 -16.27 -3.47
CA GLN A 95 14.25 -15.89 -4.86
C GLN A 95 13.70 -14.51 -5.26
N LEU A 96 12.54 -14.12 -4.72
CA LEU A 96 11.94 -12.83 -5.05
C LEU A 96 12.74 -11.66 -4.47
N PHE A 97 13.25 -11.79 -3.24
CA PHE A 97 14.16 -10.81 -2.65
C PHE A 97 15.49 -10.77 -3.44
N LEU A 98 16.06 -11.94 -3.76
CA LEU A 98 17.31 -12.02 -4.56
C LEU A 98 17.13 -11.42 -5.96
N SER A 99 15.94 -11.52 -6.54
CA SER A 99 15.63 -10.85 -7.82
C SER A 99 15.66 -9.34 -7.70
N PHE A 100 15.17 -8.77 -6.58
CA PHE A 100 15.31 -7.35 -6.30
C PHE A 100 16.79 -6.96 -6.18
N VAL A 101 17.59 -7.71 -5.41
CA VAL A 101 19.05 -7.51 -5.26
C VAL A 101 19.75 -7.54 -6.62
N ARG A 102 19.42 -8.54 -7.46
CA ARG A 102 19.97 -8.68 -8.82
C ARG A 102 19.69 -7.44 -9.68
N VAL A 103 18.46 -6.96 -9.70
CA VAL A 103 18.09 -5.78 -10.49
C VAL A 103 18.83 -4.54 -10.00
N VAL A 104 18.93 -4.33 -8.68
CA VAL A 104 19.72 -3.22 -8.10
C VAL A 104 21.21 -3.35 -8.48
N LYS A 105 21.80 -4.55 -8.38
CA LYS A 105 23.18 -4.82 -8.80
C LYS A 105 23.45 -4.43 -10.25
N ASP A 106 22.52 -4.82 -11.15
CA ASP A 106 22.71 -4.68 -12.59
C ASP A 106 22.41 -3.27 -13.09
N LEU A 107 21.41 -2.59 -12.51
CA LEU A 107 21.05 -1.21 -12.89
C LEU A 107 21.91 -0.16 -12.19
N LYS A 108 22.46 -0.48 -11.01
CA LYS A 108 23.28 0.41 -10.16
C LYS A 108 22.66 1.80 -9.95
N PRO A 109 21.40 1.86 -9.47
CA PRO A 109 20.75 3.13 -9.21
C PRO A 109 21.45 3.89 -8.08
N THR A 110 21.32 5.22 -8.05
CA THR A 110 21.82 6.04 -6.94
C THR A 110 21.13 5.66 -5.62
N TYR A 111 19.84 5.33 -5.69
CA TYR A 111 19.03 4.95 -4.52
C TYR A 111 18.25 3.67 -4.77
N PHE A 112 18.00 2.91 -3.71
CA PHE A 112 16.91 1.95 -3.71
C PHE A 112 16.03 2.14 -2.49
N VAL A 113 14.75 1.78 -2.61
CA VAL A 113 13.79 1.73 -1.50
C VAL A 113 13.09 0.37 -1.50
N LEU A 114 13.28 -0.38 -0.41
CA LEU A 114 12.64 -1.66 -0.21
C LEU A 114 11.64 -1.55 0.93
N GLU A 115 10.37 -1.84 0.64
CA GLU A 115 9.28 -1.85 1.61
C GLU A 115 8.96 -3.27 2.06
N ASN A 116 8.60 -3.42 3.34
CA ASN A 116 8.09 -4.70 3.85
C ASN A 116 7.26 -4.51 5.14
N VAL A 117 6.65 -5.59 5.61
CA VAL A 117 5.96 -5.60 6.91
C VAL A 117 6.94 -5.44 8.07
N PRO A 118 6.54 -4.80 9.20
CA PRO A 118 7.45 -4.55 10.33
C PRO A 118 8.10 -5.80 10.91
N GLY A 119 7.40 -6.94 10.83
CA GLY A 119 7.91 -8.21 11.35
C GLY A 119 9.25 -8.66 10.75
N ILE A 120 9.61 -8.18 9.56
CA ILE A 120 10.90 -8.50 8.91
C ILE A 120 12.10 -8.09 9.77
N ILE A 121 11.96 -7.03 10.58
CA ILE A 121 13.05 -6.50 11.41
C ILE A 121 13.42 -7.45 12.54
N SER A 122 12.44 -8.13 13.13
CA SER A 122 12.63 -9.07 14.25
C SER A 122 12.65 -10.54 13.83
N LEU A 123 12.34 -10.81 12.57
CA LEU A 123 12.27 -12.18 12.05
C LEU A 123 13.63 -12.88 12.25
N PHE A 124 13.58 -14.09 12.83
CA PHE A 124 14.77 -14.86 13.24
C PHE A 124 15.79 -14.05 14.04
N LYS A 125 15.30 -13.37 15.11
CA LYS A 125 16.13 -12.52 15.98
C LYS A 125 16.90 -11.41 15.24
N GLY A 126 16.35 -10.95 14.09
CA GLY A 126 16.93 -9.88 13.26
C GLY A 126 17.91 -10.35 12.18
N GLU A 127 18.12 -11.66 12.03
CA GLU A 127 19.02 -12.19 11.00
C GLU A 127 18.60 -11.79 9.58
N VAL A 128 17.30 -11.81 9.28
CA VAL A 128 16.79 -11.40 7.95
C VAL A 128 17.13 -9.95 7.66
N LYS A 129 16.89 -9.05 8.60
CA LYS A 129 17.27 -7.64 8.49
C LYS A 129 18.76 -7.47 8.22
N ASN A 130 19.60 -8.16 8.99
CA ASN A 130 21.05 -8.08 8.86
C ASN A 130 21.51 -8.59 7.49
N GLN A 131 20.87 -9.63 6.97
CA GLN A 131 21.16 -10.16 5.65
C GLN A 131 20.76 -9.16 4.55
N ILE A 132 19.57 -8.52 4.64
CA ILE A 132 19.17 -7.47 3.69
C ILE A 132 20.25 -6.37 3.65
N ILE A 133 20.68 -5.88 4.80
CA ILE A 133 21.72 -4.84 4.89
C ILE A 133 23.01 -5.34 4.24
N LYS A 134 23.43 -6.57 4.57
CA LYS A 134 24.67 -7.15 4.04
C LYS A 134 24.66 -7.27 2.51
N GLU A 135 23.60 -7.83 1.92
CA GLU A 135 23.50 -8.01 0.45
C GLU A 135 23.72 -6.70 -0.31
N PHE A 136 23.10 -5.62 0.15
CA PHE A 136 23.27 -4.32 -0.50
C PHE A 136 24.58 -3.62 -0.13
N SER A 137 25.10 -3.81 1.08
CA SER A 137 26.42 -3.27 1.46
C SER A 137 27.54 -3.90 0.62
N ASP A 138 27.45 -5.20 0.34
CA ASP A 138 28.40 -5.89 -0.55
C ASP A 138 28.33 -5.38 -2.00
N LEU A 139 27.22 -4.73 -2.41
CA LEU A 139 27.07 -4.04 -3.69
C LEU A 139 27.54 -2.57 -3.66
N GLY A 140 28.04 -2.08 -2.53
CA GLY A 140 28.54 -0.71 -2.38
C GLY A 140 27.49 0.32 -1.95
N TYR A 141 26.39 -0.11 -1.34
CA TYR A 141 25.38 0.81 -0.79
C TYR A 141 25.58 1.01 0.70
N VAL A 142 25.37 2.24 1.16
CA VAL A 142 25.10 2.53 2.59
C VAL A 142 23.62 2.31 2.81
N VAL A 143 23.27 1.41 3.72
CA VAL A 143 21.86 0.99 3.95
C VAL A 143 21.45 1.26 5.38
N ASP A 144 20.28 1.84 5.55
CA ASP A 144 19.63 1.99 6.85
C ASP A 144 18.14 1.68 6.73
N TYR A 145 17.45 1.50 7.86
CA TYR A 145 16.02 1.17 7.88
C TYR A 145 15.29 1.88 9.01
N LYS A 146 14.01 2.14 8.78
CA LYS A 146 13.07 2.60 9.81
C LYS A 146 11.72 1.93 9.65
N VAL A 147 11.01 1.75 10.78
CA VAL A 147 9.59 1.41 10.76
C VAL A 147 8.80 2.72 10.79
N LEU A 148 8.14 3.01 9.67
CA LEU A 148 7.32 4.21 9.52
C LEU A 148 5.84 3.87 9.69
N ASN A 149 5.10 4.73 10.41
CA ASN A 149 3.65 4.66 10.51
C ASN A 149 3.04 5.69 9.54
N SER A 150 2.26 5.23 8.57
CA SER A 150 1.66 6.07 7.54
C SER A 150 0.81 7.22 8.10
N ALA A 151 0.20 7.03 9.29
CA ALA A 151 -0.61 8.08 9.92
C ALA A 151 0.19 9.36 10.22
N HIS A 152 1.48 9.25 10.50
CA HIS A 152 2.36 10.42 10.70
C HIS A 152 2.57 11.24 9.41
N PHE A 153 2.22 10.70 8.26
CA PHE A 153 2.39 11.34 6.94
C PHE A 153 1.05 11.75 6.30
N GLY A 154 0.01 11.91 7.12
CA GLY A 154 -1.30 12.38 6.65
C GLY A 154 -2.18 11.28 6.05
N VAL A 155 -1.83 10.01 6.21
CA VAL A 155 -2.67 8.89 5.81
C VAL A 155 -3.68 8.60 6.92
N PRO A 156 -5.00 8.53 6.66
CA PRO A 156 -6.02 8.26 7.68
C PRO A 156 -6.06 6.76 8.08
N GLN A 157 -4.87 6.18 8.27
CA GLN A 157 -4.70 4.77 8.62
C GLN A 157 -3.44 4.55 9.44
N VAL A 158 -3.57 3.83 10.55
CA VAL A 158 -2.41 3.28 11.29
C VAL A 158 -1.90 2.06 10.52
N ARG A 159 -0.87 2.30 9.69
CA ARG A 159 -0.21 1.28 8.88
C ARG A 159 1.30 1.40 9.04
N LYS A 160 1.90 0.46 9.76
CA LYS A 160 3.35 0.43 9.98
C LYS A 160 4.03 -0.40 8.88
N ARG A 161 5.15 0.12 8.35
CA ARG A 161 5.98 -0.56 7.34
C ARG A 161 7.45 -0.40 7.64
N ALA A 162 8.22 -1.44 7.44
CA ALA A 162 9.67 -1.39 7.44
C ALA A 162 10.14 -0.86 6.09
N ILE A 163 10.85 0.24 6.10
CA ILE A 163 11.42 0.88 4.91
C ILE A 163 12.93 0.80 5.03
N PHE A 164 13.57 0.13 4.06
CA PHE A 164 15.01 0.14 3.87
C PHE A 164 15.34 1.12 2.75
N ILE A 165 16.29 2.00 2.98
CA ILE A 165 16.82 2.92 1.97
C ILE A 165 18.30 2.64 1.82
N GLY A 166 18.72 2.40 0.59
CA GLY A 166 20.13 2.31 0.22
C GLY A 166 20.55 3.51 -0.62
N VAL A 167 21.70 4.04 -0.31
CA VAL A 167 22.36 5.13 -1.06
C VAL A 167 23.69 4.63 -1.54
N LEU A 168 23.97 4.74 -2.84
CA LEU A 168 25.25 4.32 -3.43
C LEU A 168 26.40 5.09 -2.76
N HIS A 169 27.48 4.40 -2.42
CA HIS A 169 28.61 4.99 -1.71
C HIS A 169 29.14 6.25 -2.43
N GLY A 170 29.33 7.33 -1.68
CA GLY A 170 29.74 8.63 -2.23
C GLY A 170 28.58 9.57 -2.61
N GLU A 171 27.34 9.10 -2.65
CA GLU A 171 26.17 9.90 -3.06
C GLU A 171 25.45 10.62 -1.90
N GLY A 172 25.96 10.46 -0.67
CA GLY A 172 25.49 11.15 0.53
C GLY A 172 24.95 10.20 1.62
N PRO A 173 24.39 10.74 2.70
CA PRO A 173 23.87 9.94 3.80
C PRO A 173 22.46 9.40 3.49
N VAL A 174 22.12 8.27 4.12
CA VAL A 174 20.72 7.79 4.13
C VAL A 174 19.85 8.76 4.95
N LYS A 175 18.74 9.18 4.38
CA LYS A 175 17.76 10.06 5.03
C LYS A 175 16.39 9.41 5.09
N PHE A 176 15.67 9.66 6.18
CA PHE A 176 14.27 9.23 6.35
C PHE A 176 13.37 10.44 6.54
N PRO A 177 12.10 10.35 6.09
CA PRO A 177 11.16 11.45 6.31
C PRO A 177 10.88 11.64 7.80
N THR A 178 10.74 12.90 8.20
CA THR A 178 10.26 13.29 9.53
C THR A 178 8.73 13.29 9.56
N PRO A 179 8.10 12.88 10.66
CA PRO A 179 6.65 12.98 10.80
C PRO A 179 6.13 14.38 10.50
N LEU A 180 5.07 14.46 9.69
CA LEU A 180 4.31 15.70 9.48
C LEU A 180 3.29 15.93 10.60
N ILE A 181 2.80 14.83 11.19
CA ILE A 181 1.87 14.80 12.32
C ILE A 181 2.54 14.01 13.43
N GLU A 182 2.97 14.66 14.50
CA GLU A 182 3.68 14.01 15.59
C GLU A 182 2.74 13.31 16.57
N SER A 183 1.64 13.97 16.92
CA SER A 183 0.70 13.49 17.93
C SER A 183 -0.41 12.62 17.32
N GLU A 184 -0.65 11.45 17.91
CA GLU A 184 -1.70 10.54 17.48
C GLU A 184 -3.12 11.14 17.55
N LYS A 185 -3.35 12.12 18.45
CA LYS A 185 -4.64 12.82 18.56
C LYS A 185 -4.95 13.70 17.35
N ASP A 186 -3.92 14.06 16.56
CA ASP A 186 -4.03 14.93 15.40
C ASP A 186 -4.07 14.12 14.08
N PHE A 187 -4.03 12.79 14.16
CA PHE A 187 -4.16 11.92 12.99
C PHE A 187 -5.49 12.13 12.28
N ILE A 188 -5.45 12.06 10.96
CA ILE A 188 -6.65 12.17 10.13
C ILE A 188 -7.57 10.99 10.42
N THR A 189 -8.83 11.30 10.70
CA THR A 189 -9.83 10.32 11.15
C THR A 189 -10.60 9.68 9.99
N CYS A 190 -11.27 8.55 10.25
CA CYS A 190 -12.14 7.92 9.25
C CYS A 190 -13.23 8.87 8.75
N GLN A 191 -13.85 9.65 9.64
CA GLN A 191 -14.85 10.63 9.26
C GLN A 191 -14.29 11.72 8.35
N GLN A 192 -13.11 12.27 8.70
CA GLN A 192 -12.44 13.26 7.85
C GLN A 192 -12.05 12.70 6.47
N ALA A 193 -11.88 11.38 6.36
CA ALA A 193 -11.49 10.76 5.09
C ALA A 193 -12.67 10.53 4.14
N VAL A 194 -13.86 10.11 4.63
CA VAL A 194 -14.90 9.55 3.76
C VAL A 194 -16.31 10.11 3.98
N SER A 195 -16.51 11.09 4.89
CA SER A 195 -17.88 11.57 5.22
C SER A 195 -18.58 12.36 4.11
N ASP A 196 -17.87 12.77 3.06
CA ASP A 196 -18.42 13.40 1.86
C ASP A 196 -18.86 12.42 0.77
N LEU A 197 -18.62 11.11 0.99
CA LEU A 197 -19.07 10.04 0.12
C LEU A 197 -20.47 9.57 0.49
N HIS A 198 -21.22 9.05 -0.49
CA HIS A 198 -22.53 8.48 -0.21
C HIS A 198 -22.43 7.30 0.75
N GLY A 199 -23.15 7.41 1.87
CA GLY A 199 -23.11 6.43 2.95
C GLY A 199 -24.23 5.41 2.92
N LEU A 200 -24.82 5.11 1.78
CA LEU A 200 -26.00 4.25 1.69
C LEU A 200 -25.75 2.86 2.29
N ASP A 201 -26.67 2.43 3.13
CA ASP A 201 -26.62 1.10 3.76
C ASP A 201 -27.06 0.00 2.80
N ASP A 202 -27.89 0.34 1.80
CA ASP A 202 -28.54 -0.60 0.90
C ASP A 202 -28.71 -0.12 -0.52
N ASP A 203 -28.70 -1.10 -1.38
CA ASP A 203 -29.16 -1.19 -2.73
C ASP A 203 -28.25 -0.71 -3.86
N VAL A 204 -28.34 -1.54 -4.88
CA VAL A 204 -27.85 -1.45 -6.24
C VAL A 204 -27.53 -0.02 -6.63
N MET A 205 -26.28 0.28 -6.58
CA MET A 205 -25.78 1.59 -6.94
C MET A 205 -25.06 1.52 -8.28
N PRO A 206 -25.23 2.49 -9.18
CA PRO A 206 -24.52 2.51 -10.46
C PRO A 206 -23.00 2.50 -10.23
N GLU A 207 -22.23 2.09 -11.23
CA GLU A 207 -20.77 2.01 -11.18
C GLU A 207 -20.08 3.35 -10.94
N SER A 208 -20.78 4.46 -11.14
CA SER A 208 -20.28 5.82 -10.92
C SER A 208 -21.28 6.69 -10.18
N PHE A 209 -20.79 7.48 -9.23
CA PHE A 209 -21.58 8.33 -8.35
C PHE A 209 -21.18 9.79 -8.42
N GLU A 210 -22.14 10.65 -8.14
CA GLU A 210 -21.83 11.99 -7.66
C GLU A 210 -21.41 11.94 -6.18
N TYR A 211 -20.70 12.95 -5.73
CA TYR A 211 -20.39 13.09 -4.31
C TYR A 211 -21.64 13.49 -3.52
N ALA A 212 -21.77 12.99 -2.29
CA ALA A 212 -22.89 13.34 -1.43
C ALA A 212 -22.89 14.81 -1.00
N SER A 213 -21.71 15.42 -0.92
CA SER A 213 -21.54 16.81 -0.51
C SER A 213 -20.23 17.40 -1.05
N SER A 214 -20.06 18.70 -0.87
CA SER A 214 -18.75 19.34 -0.98
C SER A 214 -17.78 18.76 0.06
N PRO A 215 -16.44 18.87 -0.16
CA PRO A 215 -15.46 18.41 0.81
C PRO A 215 -15.67 19.04 2.19
N LEU A 216 -15.76 18.22 3.23
CA LEU A 216 -15.98 18.61 4.62
C LEU A 216 -14.68 18.69 5.43
N SER A 217 -13.57 18.28 4.85
CA SER A 217 -12.24 18.33 5.47
C SER A 217 -11.15 18.71 4.46
N ALA A 218 -10.00 19.18 4.95
CA ALA A 218 -8.83 19.44 4.12
C ALA A 218 -8.36 18.18 3.39
N TYR A 219 -8.46 17.02 4.05
CA TYR A 219 -8.10 15.74 3.46
C TYR A 219 -9.00 15.36 2.28
N GLN A 220 -10.32 15.51 2.42
CA GLN A 220 -11.26 15.26 1.31
C GLN A 220 -11.01 16.21 0.14
N LYS A 221 -10.70 17.49 0.43
CA LYS A 221 -10.30 18.45 -0.61
C LYS A 221 -9.04 17.99 -1.35
N LEU A 222 -8.05 17.47 -0.62
CA LEU A 222 -6.82 16.91 -1.20
C LEU A 222 -7.12 15.69 -2.10
N MET A 223 -7.94 14.76 -1.62
CA MET A 223 -8.28 13.53 -2.37
C MET A 223 -9.09 13.83 -3.65
N ARG A 224 -9.87 14.90 -3.65
CA ARG A 224 -10.68 15.32 -4.79
C ARG A 224 -9.97 16.25 -5.76
N ASN A 225 -8.73 16.61 -5.50
CA ASN A 225 -7.96 17.48 -6.40
C ASN A 225 -7.74 16.77 -7.75
N GLY A 226 -8.19 17.39 -8.85
CA GLY A 226 -8.12 16.79 -10.19
C GLY A 226 -9.03 15.58 -10.41
N ALA A 227 -9.93 15.28 -9.48
CA ALA A 227 -10.86 14.15 -9.63
C ALA A 227 -11.99 14.47 -10.61
N PRO A 228 -12.54 13.44 -11.30
CA PRO A 228 -13.73 13.62 -12.12
C PRO A 228 -14.97 13.94 -11.25
N SER A 229 -16.02 14.48 -11.89
CA SER A 229 -17.30 14.76 -11.21
C SER A 229 -17.98 13.49 -10.70
N LYS A 230 -17.73 12.36 -11.34
CA LYS A 230 -18.28 11.04 -10.96
C LYS A 230 -17.21 10.19 -10.29
N LEU A 231 -17.57 9.64 -9.14
CA LEU A 231 -16.71 8.82 -8.30
C LEU A 231 -16.67 7.38 -8.81
N ASN A 232 -15.47 6.84 -9.01
CA ASN A 232 -15.25 5.43 -9.38
C ASN A 232 -15.00 4.55 -8.15
N ASN A 233 -15.21 3.25 -8.31
CA ASN A 233 -14.91 2.22 -7.29
C ASN A 233 -15.69 2.36 -5.96
N HIS A 234 -16.83 3.05 -5.98
CA HIS A 234 -17.66 3.24 -4.78
C HIS A 234 -18.90 2.31 -4.78
N LEU A 235 -18.74 1.08 -5.24
CA LEU A 235 -19.81 0.09 -5.28
C LEU A 235 -19.99 -0.58 -3.91
N ILE A 236 -21.14 -0.41 -3.32
CA ILE A 236 -21.50 -0.98 -2.01
C ILE A 236 -21.61 -2.50 -2.10
N THR A 237 -21.16 -3.20 -1.07
CA THR A 237 -21.33 -4.65 -0.95
C THR A 237 -22.70 -4.94 -0.34
N LYS A 238 -23.55 -5.64 -1.09
CA LYS A 238 -24.84 -6.13 -0.57
C LYS A 238 -24.59 -7.27 0.41
N HIS A 239 -24.99 -7.07 1.67
CA HIS A 239 -24.94 -8.09 2.71
C HIS A 239 -26.32 -8.70 2.93
N GLN A 240 -26.36 -9.96 3.34
CA GLN A 240 -27.58 -10.59 3.84
C GLN A 240 -28.04 -9.90 5.14
N GLU A 241 -29.35 -9.83 5.39
CA GLU A 241 -29.90 -9.18 6.59
C GLU A 241 -29.32 -9.73 7.89
N LYS A 242 -29.06 -11.03 7.97
CA LYS A 242 -28.39 -11.65 9.12
C LYS A 242 -26.98 -11.09 9.34
N VAL A 243 -26.26 -10.75 8.28
CA VAL A 243 -24.90 -10.14 8.39
C VAL A 243 -25.02 -8.70 8.83
N LYS A 244 -25.94 -7.91 8.26
CA LYS A 244 -26.16 -6.51 8.65
C LYS A 244 -26.56 -6.39 10.12
N SER A 245 -27.53 -7.21 10.57
CA SER A 245 -27.98 -7.23 11.97
C SER A 245 -26.83 -7.63 12.92
N THR A 246 -25.96 -8.55 12.50
CA THR A 246 -24.77 -8.90 13.31
C THR A 246 -23.77 -7.75 13.35
N ILE A 247 -23.51 -7.06 12.22
CA ILE A 247 -22.65 -5.89 12.18
C ILE A 247 -23.19 -4.76 13.06
N ALA A 248 -24.52 -4.56 13.07
CA ALA A 248 -25.18 -3.54 13.88
C ALA A 248 -24.92 -3.69 15.39
N LEU A 249 -24.69 -4.91 15.87
CA LEU A 249 -24.37 -5.20 17.28
C LEU A 249 -22.92 -4.83 17.65
N VAL A 250 -22.03 -4.59 16.66
CA VAL A 250 -20.66 -4.18 16.92
C VAL A 250 -20.63 -2.66 17.08
N PRO A 251 -20.30 -2.13 18.26
CA PRO A 251 -20.25 -0.70 18.47
C PRO A 251 -19.13 -0.05 17.66
N GLU A 252 -19.21 1.25 17.48
CA GLU A 252 -18.16 2.03 16.82
C GLU A 252 -16.82 1.87 17.55
N GLY A 253 -15.76 1.52 16.81
CA GLY A 253 -14.44 1.19 17.36
C GLY A 253 -14.36 -0.18 18.04
N GLY A 254 -15.47 -0.93 18.10
CA GLY A 254 -15.54 -2.26 18.68
C GLY A 254 -15.15 -3.38 17.70
N ASN A 255 -15.24 -4.61 18.21
CA ASN A 255 -14.93 -5.81 17.43
C ASN A 255 -15.87 -6.98 17.82
N TYR A 256 -15.62 -8.16 17.26
CA TYR A 256 -16.45 -9.35 17.50
C TYR A 256 -16.63 -9.73 19.00
N LYS A 257 -15.72 -9.33 19.88
CA LYS A 257 -15.82 -9.59 21.33
C LYS A 257 -16.94 -8.80 22.01
N ASN A 258 -17.44 -7.77 21.33
CA ASN A 258 -18.58 -6.99 21.80
C ASN A 258 -19.93 -7.63 21.41
N LEU A 259 -19.93 -8.72 20.63
CA LEU A 259 -21.13 -9.45 20.28
C LEU A 259 -21.67 -10.22 21.51
N PRO A 260 -23.01 -10.36 21.65
CA PRO A 260 -23.59 -11.22 22.66
C PRO A 260 -23.10 -12.68 22.57
N GLU A 261 -23.00 -13.38 23.70
CA GLU A 261 -22.43 -14.74 23.76
C GLU A 261 -23.11 -15.74 22.80
N ASN A 262 -24.41 -15.65 22.60
CA ASN A 262 -25.16 -16.47 21.65
C ASN A 262 -24.70 -16.29 20.19
N PHE A 263 -24.07 -15.17 19.83
CA PHE A 263 -23.45 -14.96 18.51
C PHE A 263 -22.03 -15.52 18.45
N VAL A 264 -21.24 -15.35 19.50
CA VAL A 264 -19.83 -15.79 19.55
C VAL A 264 -19.72 -17.32 19.54
N SER A 265 -20.69 -18.01 20.17
CA SER A 265 -20.70 -19.48 20.24
C SER A 265 -21.05 -20.17 18.92
N THR A 266 -21.67 -19.48 17.97
CA THR A 266 -22.21 -20.09 16.73
C THR A 266 -21.20 -20.20 15.59
N ARG A 267 -20.12 -19.42 15.62
CA ARG A 267 -19.06 -19.47 14.61
C ARG A 267 -17.76 -18.83 15.11
N LYS A 268 -16.62 -19.24 14.51
CA LYS A 268 -15.35 -18.54 14.71
C LYS A 268 -15.36 -17.21 13.93
N PHE A 269 -15.19 -16.10 14.65
CA PHE A 269 -14.97 -14.81 14.03
C PHE A 269 -13.48 -14.58 13.79
N ASN A 270 -13.15 -13.92 12.69
CA ASN A 270 -11.79 -13.44 12.48
C ASN A 270 -11.46 -12.32 13.50
N VAL A 271 -10.26 -12.32 14.05
CA VAL A 271 -9.79 -11.30 15.02
C VAL A 271 -9.89 -9.89 14.45
N ALA A 272 -9.79 -9.77 13.12
CA ALA A 272 -9.92 -8.49 12.40
C ALA A 272 -11.38 -8.02 12.23
N TRP A 273 -12.37 -8.77 12.69
CA TRP A 273 -13.81 -8.42 12.56
C TRP A 273 -14.15 -7.22 13.45
N THR A 274 -13.88 -6.01 12.95
CA THR A 274 -13.92 -4.75 13.70
C THR A 274 -14.73 -3.69 12.96
N ARG A 275 -15.37 -2.78 13.71
CA ARG A 275 -15.95 -1.56 13.17
C ARG A 275 -14.98 -0.40 13.36
N TYR A 276 -14.73 0.38 12.32
CA TYR A 276 -13.93 1.59 12.43
C TYR A 276 -14.56 2.60 13.40
N HIS A 277 -13.75 3.56 13.86
CA HIS A 277 -14.18 4.67 14.72
C HIS A 277 -14.13 5.98 13.95
N SER A 278 -15.23 6.77 13.96
CA SER A 278 -15.30 8.04 13.21
C SER A 278 -14.17 8.99 13.56
N GLN A 279 -13.81 9.09 14.85
CA GLN A 279 -12.81 10.03 15.37
C GLN A 279 -11.40 9.45 15.48
N LYS A 280 -11.13 8.31 14.84
CA LYS A 280 -9.79 7.68 14.81
C LYS A 280 -9.41 7.35 13.36
N PRO A 281 -8.10 7.22 13.04
CA PRO A 281 -7.68 6.66 11.77
C PRO A 281 -8.12 5.19 11.67
N ALA A 282 -8.27 4.69 10.45
CA ALA A 282 -8.53 3.29 10.20
C ALA A 282 -7.38 2.42 10.72
N SER A 283 -7.70 1.19 11.13
CA SER A 283 -6.67 0.15 11.30
C SER A 283 -6.12 -0.26 9.95
N THR A 284 -5.01 -1.02 9.93
CA THR A 284 -4.42 -1.52 8.69
C THR A 284 -5.46 -2.26 7.86
N ILE A 285 -5.71 -1.79 6.65
CA ILE A 285 -6.59 -2.42 5.66
C ILE A 285 -5.94 -3.71 5.18
N ASP A 286 -6.70 -4.80 5.20
CA ASP A 286 -6.28 -6.09 4.67
C ASP A 286 -6.62 -6.21 3.16
N THR A 287 -6.23 -7.32 2.56
CA THR A 287 -6.48 -7.62 1.14
C THR A 287 -7.90 -8.17 0.89
N GLY A 288 -8.66 -8.37 1.97
CA GLY A 288 -10.03 -8.86 1.93
C GLY A 288 -11.07 -7.75 2.05
N HIS A 289 -12.34 -8.14 2.00
CA HIS A 289 -13.47 -7.22 2.15
C HIS A 289 -14.51 -7.78 3.14
N ARG A 290 -14.05 -8.46 4.20
CA ARG A 290 -14.94 -9.20 5.10
C ARG A 290 -14.73 -8.90 6.58
N HIS A 291 -13.72 -8.15 6.95
CA HIS A 291 -13.26 -8.07 8.34
C HIS A 291 -13.43 -6.69 8.97
N HIS A 292 -13.43 -5.63 8.16
CA HIS A 292 -13.59 -4.27 8.66
C HIS A 292 -14.92 -3.69 8.24
N PHE A 293 -15.59 -2.97 9.16
CA PHE A 293 -16.90 -2.35 8.90
C PHE A 293 -16.78 -0.84 8.94
N HIS A 294 -17.60 -0.20 8.11
CA HIS A 294 -17.73 1.25 8.10
C HIS A 294 -18.17 1.75 9.48
N TYR A 295 -17.58 2.87 9.94
CA TYR A 295 -17.85 3.40 11.29
C TYR A 295 -19.34 3.70 11.54
N LYS A 296 -20.09 4.13 10.51
CA LYS A 296 -21.51 4.52 10.59
C LYS A 296 -22.45 3.46 10.01
N HIS A 297 -22.12 2.87 8.86
CA HIS A 297 -23.01 2.00 8.10
C HIS A 297 -22.77 0.51 8.41
N ASN A 298 -23.83 -0.32 8.38
CA ASN A 298 -23.75 -1.74 8.70
C ASN A 298 -23.26 -2.59 7.52
N ARG A 299 -22.15 -2.17 6.94
CA ARG A 299 -21.51 -2.79 5.78
C ARG A 299 -19.97 -2.68 5.84
N VAL A 300 -19.32 -3.44 4.98
CA VAL A 300 -17.89 -3.22 4.72
C VAL A 300 -17.68 -1.89 3.97
N PRO A 301 -16.55 -1.20 4.16
CA PRO A 301 -16.20 -0.05 3.33
C PRO A 301 -16.14 -0.43 1.86
N THR A 302 -16.46 0.48 0.96
CA THR A 302 -16.26 0.30 -0.48
C THR A 302 -14.77 0.32 -0.83
N VAL A 303 -14.43 -0.07 -2.07
CA VAL A 303 -13.06 0.06 -2.57
C VAL A 303 -12.59 1.52 -2.49
N ARG A 304 -13.44 2.49 -2.87
CA ARG A 304 -13.12 3.93 -2.80
C ARG A 304 -12.89 4.42 -1.37
N GLU A 305 -13.73 4.00 -0.42
CA GLU A 305 -13.53 4.35 1.00
C GLU A 305 -12.19 3.79 1.52
N ASN A 306 -11.86 2.54 1.19
CA ASN A 306 -10.57 1.96 1.52
C ASN A 306 -9.41 2.65 0.79
N ALA A 307 -9.59 3.03 -0.47
CA ALA A 307 -8.60 3.79 -1.24
C ALA A 307 -8.31 5.16 -0.59
N ARG A 308 -9.37 5.86 -0.11
CA ARG A 308 -9.21 7.07 0.68
C ARG A 308 -8.46 6.84 1.99
N PHE A 309 -8.75 5.74 2.71
CA PHE A 309 -7.97 5.37 3.91
C PHE A 309 -6.50 5.04 3.59
N GLN A 310 -6.20 4.65 2.37
CA GLN A 310 -4.84 4.43 1.85
C GLN A 310 -4.24 5.65 1.16
N SER A 311 -4.91 6.80 1.20
CA SER A 311 -4.48 8.05 0.55
C SER A 311 -4.38 8.04 -0.99
N PHE A 312 -5.12 7.15 -1.66
CA PHE A 312 -5.28 7.27 -3.11
C PHE A 312 -6.24 8.42 -3.46
N PRO A 313 -5.89 9.33 -4.37
CA PRO A 313 -6.80 10.37 -4.83
C PRO A 313 -7.98 9.77 -5.61
N ASP A 314 -9.10 10.49 -5.68
CA ASP A 314 -10.30 10.00 -6.35
C ASP A 314 -10.16 9.88 -7.88
N SER A 315 -9.17 10.55 -8.45
CA SER A 315 -8.78 10.40 -9.86
C SER A 315 -8.15 9.03 -10.14
N PHE A 316 -7.63 8.33 -9.12
CA PHE A 316 -7.03 6.99 -9.28
C PHE A 316 -8.13 5.93 -9.40
N VAL A 317 -8.15 5.19 -10.50
CA VAL A 317 -9.18 4.19 -10.83
C VAL A 317 -8.63 2.79 -10.73
N PHE A 318 -9.25 1.94 -9.91
CA PHE A 318 -8.90 0.53 -9.78
C PHE A 318 -9.67 -0.30 -10.81
N LEU A 319 -8.95 -1.12 -11.59
CA LEU A 319 -9.49 -2.03 -12.58
C LEU A 319 -9.56 -3.47 -12.05
N GLY A 320 -10.23 -4.33 -12.83
CA GLY A 320 -10.48 -5.71 -12.43
C GLY A 320 -11.79 -5.88 -11.66
N ASN A 321 -12.06 -7.11 -11.22
CA ASN A 321 -13.25 -7.39 -10.42
C ASN A 321 -13.12 -6.85 -8.98
N LYS A 322 -14.23 -6.78 -8.26
CA LYS A 322 -14.29 -6.18 -6.92
C LYS A 322 -13.27 -6.78 -5.93
N THR A 323 -13.07 -8.09 -5.95
CA THR A 323 -12.10 -8.77 -5.07
C THR A 323 -10.66 -8.36 -5.41
N GLU A 324 -10.34 -8.24 -6.70
CA GLU A 324 -9.04 -7.77 -7.16
C GLU A 324 -8.80 -6.31 -6.74
N GLN A 325 -9.80 -5.44 -6.86
CA GLN A 325 -9.72 -4.06 -6.42
C GLN A 325 -9.43 -3.94 -4.92
N TYR A 326 -10.12 -4.71 -4.05
CA TYR A 326 -9.82 -4.74 -2.62
C TYR A 326 -8.41 -5.24 -2.33
N ARG A 327 -7.95 -6.28 -3.04
CA ARG A 327 -6.60 -6.83 -2.91
C ARG A 327 -5.54 -5.79 -3.29
N GLN A 328 -5.75 -5.06 -4.37
CA GLN A 328 -4.86 -3.99 -4.83
C GLN A 328 -4.74 -2.90 -3.76
N VAL A 329 -5.85 -2.40 -3.24
CA VAL A 329 -5.85 -1.37 -2.19
C VAL A 329 -5.16 -1.87 -0.91
N GLY A 330 -5.46 -3.10 -0.47
CA GLY A 330 -4.89 -3.66 0.76
C GLY A 330 -3.38 -3.91 0.69
N ASN A 331 -2.88 -4.34 -0.48
CA ASN A 331 -1.45 -4.57 -0.70
C ASN A 331 -0.64 -3.27 -0.85
N ALA A 332 -1.25 -2.19 -1.30
CA ALA A 332 -0.54 -0.98 -1.66
C ALA A 332 0.21 -0.32 -0.49
N VAL A 333 1.33 0.31 -0.84
CA VAL A 333 1.94 1.35 0.00
C VAL A 333 1.13 2.64 -0.21
N PRO A 334 0.71 3.33 0.87
CA PRO A 334 -0.04 4.57 0.72
C PRO A 334 0.75 5.65 -0.05
N PRO A 335 0.16 6.31 -1.06
CA PRO A 335 0.84 7.33 -1.85
C PRO A 335 1.47 8.45 -1.02
N LEU A 336 0.79 8.98 0.01
CA LEU A 336 1.38 10.02 0.86
C LEU A 336 2.61 9.55 1.65
N LEU A 337 2.69 8.27 2.03
CA LEU A 337 3.92 7.71 2.60
C LEU A 337 5.00 7.60 1.53
N GLY A 338 4.65 7.14 0.32
CA GLY A 338 5.57 7.09 -0.82
C GLY A 338 6.12 8.45 -1.18
N GLU A 339 5.28 9.49 -1.20
CA GLU A 339 5.67 10.86 -1.45
C GLU A 339 6.66 11.40 -0.39
N ALA A 340 6.38 11.12 0.90
CA ALA A 340 7.27 11.51 1.99
C ALA A 340 8.66 10.84 1.86
N ILE A 341 8.71 9.55 1.50
CA ILE A 341 9.96 8.83 1.25
C ILE A 341 10.68 9.42 0.03
N ALA A 342 9.98 9.66 -1.07
CA ALA A 342 10.57 10.18 -2.30
C ALA A 342 11.20 11.56 -2.09
N LYS A 343 10.55 12.45 -1.33
CA LYS A 343 11.04 13.81 -1.05
C LYS A 343 12.42 13.85 -0.39
N VAL A 344 12.77 12.87 0.44
CA VAL A 344 14.09 12.85 1.12
C VAL A 344 15.20 12.30 0.24
N LEU A 345 14.88 11.70 -0.91
CA LEU A 345 15.85 11.25 -1.91
C LEU A 345 16.23 12.35 -2.92
N LYS A 346 15.45 13.42 -3.00
CA LYS A 346 15.84 14.60 -3.80
C LYS A 346 16.98 15.33 -3.13
N LYS A 347 18.04 15.61 -3.91
CA LYS A 347 19.18 16.44 -3.50
C LYS A 347 18.76 17.92 -3.39
#